data_ffce74b0e66e972ed678df59cc284390
#
_entry.id   ffce74b0e66e972ed678df59cc284390
#
_cell.length_a   1.000
_cell.length_b   1.000
_cell.length_c   1.000
_cell.angle_alpha   90.00
_cell.angle_beta   90.00
_cell.angle_gamma   90.00
#
_symmetry.space_group_name_H-M   'P 1'
#
loop_
_entity.id
_entity.type
_entity.pdbx_description
1 polymer ?
#
loop_
_entity_poly.entity_id
_entity_poly.type
_entity_poly.pdbx_seq_one_letter_code
_entity_poly.pdbx_strand_id
1 'polypeptide(L)'
;MKIKIKRKKLLLVLAVFIIIAVFLSQRALASPLFGIGNKKLKTETVARGSIKQTVTAFGEIAAEEKADLQFQASGKVVWVGVKKGDKVKKGQALASLDLREYQKTLELKLRDYSKTRWDFEQLRDDYDIGWRKLDEAGTLTDAQKRILEKSQFDLDKAVLNVELQDIALKNATLISPIDGEVTDIGNLIAGKNTNVMTNPVNITVVNFSALIFQARVEEVDLAHIKPGQKAVVTLDAYPDEKFEGEVLRINRVAQKNVVGGTIIPVDIKLDTNEKFIVGLNGDVQILIEEKRDSLIVPRGAVHREDDSHFVWVVKNGKPEKQTITVGLQSAKITEIIQGLQEGDKIVVGNINGK
;
A
#
# COMPACT_ATOMS: atom_id res chain seq x y z
N MET A 1 -93.68 -41.58 -5.89
CA MET A 1 -94.07 -40.72 -7.08
C MET A 1 -93.02 -41.01 -8.18
N LYS A 2 -93.39 -41.82 -9.20
CA LYS A 2 -92.48 -42.24 -10.29
C LYS A 2 -92.48 -41.21 -11.40
N ILE A 3 -91.47 -40.44 -11.61
CA ILE A 3 -91.35 -39.48 -12.71
C ILE A 3 -90.93 -40.22 -13.98
N LYS A 4 -91.89 -40.42 -14.90
CA LYS A 4 -91.63 -40.92 -16.25
C LYS A 4 -91.05 -39.84 -17.12
N ILE A 5 -89.76 -39.76 -17.24
CA ILE A 5 -89.10 -38.87 -18.20
C ILE A 5 -89.22 -39.51 -19.60
N LYS A 6 -89.89 -38.84 -20.52
CA LYS A 6 -90.13 -39.29 -21.91
C LYS A 6 -88.75 -39.46 -22.61
N ARG A 7 -88.50 -40.65 -23.13
CA ARG A 7 -87.20 -41.05 -23.81
C ARG A 7 -86.69 -40.03 -24.87
N LYS A 8 -87.65 -39.26 -25.50
CA LYS A 8 -87.24 -38.24 -26.46
C LYS A 8 -86.53 -37.01 -25.84
N LYS A 9 -86.83 -36.65 -24.58
CA LYS A 9 -86.09 -35.54 -23.89
C LYS A 9 -84.74 -35.98 -23.43
N LEU A 10 -84.51 -37.25 -23.07
CA LEU A 10 -83.22 -37.83 -22.67
C LEU A 10 -82.27 -37.86 -23.87
N LEU A 11 -82.76 -38.24 -25.06
CA LEU A 11 -81.98 -38.25 -26.32
C LEU A 11 -81.53 -36.84 -26.73
N LEU A 12 -82.40 -35.82 -26.53
CA LEU A 12 -82.10 -34.45 -26.87
C LEU A 12 -80.99 -33.84 -25.93
N VAL A 13 -81.02 -34.18 -24.64
CA VAL A 13 -79.98 -33.78 -23.66
C VAL A 13 -78.68 -34.46 -23.97
N LEU A 14 -78.67 -35.75 -24.38
CA LEU A 14 -77.47 -36.46 -24.77
C LEU A 14 -76.85 -35.91 -26.06
N ALA A 15 -77.71 -35.52 -27.05
CA ALA A 15 -77.23 -34.90 -28.28
C ALA A 15 -76.60 -33.52 -28.04
N VAL A 16 -77.17 -32.72 -27.12
CA VAL A 16 -76.58 -31.41 -26.74
C VAL A 16 -75.25 -31.61 -25.99
N PHE A 17 -75.10 -32.66 -25.12
CA PHE A 17 -73.88 -32.96 -24.45
C PHE A 17 -72.76 -33.42 -25.39
N ILE A 18 -73.13 -34.20 -26.43
CA ILE A 18 -72.17 -34.64 -27.46
C ILE A 18 -71.72 -33.45 -28.32
N ILE A 19 -72.62 -32.52 -28.67
CA ILE A 19 -72.21 -31.30 -29.41
C ILE A 19 -71.37 -30.40 -28.60
N ILE A 20 -71.64 -30.24 -27.30
CA ILE A 20 -70.77 -29.46 -26.39
C ILE A 20 -69.36 -30.16 -26.20
N ALA A 21 -69.32 -31.49 -26.08
CA ALA A 21 -68.13 -32.22 -26.01
C ALA A 21 -67.21 -32.15 -27.26
N VAL A 22 -67.83 -32.18 -28.44
CA VAL A 22 -67.16 -31.99 -29.75
C VAL A 22 -66.72 -30.54 -29.92
N PHE A 23 -67.47 -29.55 -29.43
CA PHE A 23 -67.07 -28.14 -29.49
C PHE A 23 -65.92 -27.83 -28.50
N LEU A 24 -65.92 -28.48 -27.34
CA LEU A 24 -64.84 -28.40 -26.38
C LEU A 24 -63.55 -29.14 -26.83
N SER A 25 -63.71 -30.27 -27.53
CA SER A 25 -62.52 -31.00 -28.09
C SER A 25 -61.86 -30.28 -29.25
N GLN A 26 -62.62 -29.54 -30.08
CA GLN A 26 -62.13 -28.69 -31.15
C GLN A 26 -61.39 -27.44 -30.61
N ARG A 27 -61.74 -26.95 -29.40
CA ARG A 27 -60.98 -25.87 -28.75
C ARG A 27 -59.74 -26.33 -28.05
N ALA A 28 -59.68 -27.61 -27.68
CA ALA A 28 -58.46 -28.19 -27.04
C ALA A 28 -57.35 -28.51 -28.03
N LEU A 29 -57.64 -28.58 -29.36
CA LEU A 29 -56.61 -28.78 -30.38
C LEU A 29 -56.07 -27.48 -30.99
N ALA A 30 -56.56 -26.33 -30.57
CA ALA A 30 -55.99 -25.03 -30.88
C ALA A 30 -55.16 -24.51 -29.69
N SER A 31 -54.21 -25.33 -29.16
CA SER A 31 -53.16 -24.80 -28.36
C SER A 31 -52.32 -23.89 -29.25
N PRO A 32 -52.17 -22.60 -28.90
CA PRO A 32 -51.21 -21.79 -29.61
C PRO A 32 -49.84 -22.43 -29.32
N LEU A 33 -49.23 -23.00 -30.34
CA LEU A 33 -47.82 -23.32 -30.37
C LEU A 33 -47.08 -22.19 -29.64
N PHE A 34 -46.41 -22.55 -28.58
CA PHE A 34 -45.51 -21.75 -27.81
C PHE A 34 -44.97 -20.59 -28.64
N GLY A 35 -45.51 -19.41 -28.40
CA GLY A 35 -44.90 -18.17 -28.83
C GLY A 35 -43.59 -18.10 -28.07
N ILE A 36 -42.49 -18.46 -28.72
CA ILE A 36 -41.14 -18.04 -28.35
C ILE A 36 -41.24 -16.51 -28.37
N GLY A 37 -41.48 -15.93 -27.19
CA GLY A 37 -41.47 -14.50 -27.03
C GLY A 37 -40.15 -14.02 -27.59
N ASN A 38 -40.20 -13.19 -28.61
CA ASN A 38 -39.06 -12.43 -29.11
C ASN A 38 -38.53 -11.56 -27.96
N LYS A 39 -37.80 -12.17 -27.00
CA LYS A 39 -36.93 -11.41 -26.12
C LYS A 39 -35.95 -10.72 -27.06
N LYS A 40 -36.13 -9.40 -27.23
CA LYS A 40 -35.15 -8.58 -27.97
C LYS A 40 -33.81 -8.87 -27.38
N LEU A 41 -32.97 -9.62 -28.06
CA LEU A 41 -31.59 -9.87 -27.69
C LEU A 41 -30.91 -8.50 -27.60
N LYS A 42 -30.33 -8.21 -26.45
CA LYS A 42 -29.54 -7.00 -26.33
C LYS A 42 -28.27 -7.22 -27.16
N THR A 43 -28.13 -6.48 -28.23
CA THR A 43 -27.00 -6.59 -29.15
C THR A 43 -26.16 -5.34 -29.07
N GLU A 44 -24.85 -5.51 -29.24
CA GLU A 44 -23.88 -4.44 -29.34
C GLU A 44 -23.01 -4.66 -30.56
N THR A 45 -22.51 -3.58 -31.17
CA THR A 45 -21.69 -3.64 -32.36
C THR A 45 -20.22 -3.62 -31.93
N VAL A 46 -19.44 -4.53 -32.49
CA VAL A 46 -17.99 -4.58 -32.29
C VAL A 46 -17.37 -3.33 -32.90
N ALA A 47 -16.63 -2.59 -32.10
CA ALA A 47 -15.98 -1.36 -32.52
C ALA A 47 -14.51 -1.34 -32.08
N ARG A 48 -13.73 -0.48 -32.72
CA ARG A 48 -12.37 -0.20 -32.25
C ARG A 48 -12.40 0.81 -31.14
N GLY A 49 -11.53 0.60 -30.15
CA GLY A 49 -11.40 1.49 -29.02
C GLY A 49 -10.13 1.28 -28.25
N SER A 50 -9.95 2.05 -27.17
CA SER A 50 -8.85 1.86 -26.25
C SER A 50 -9.28 0.95 -25.10
N ILE A 51 -8.41 0.02 -24.72
CA ILE A 51 -8.57 -0.82 -23.53
C ILE A 51 -7.39 -0.60 -22.60
N LYS A 52 -7.71 -0.47 -21.32
CA LYS A 52 -6.72 -0.33 -20.24
C LYS A 52 -6.90 -1.47 -19.26
N GLN A 53 -5.82 -2.14 -18.95
CA GLN A 53 -5.76 -3.07 -17.83
C GLN A 53 -5.17 -2.35 -16.64
N THR A 54 -5.89 -2.38 -15.51
CA THR A 54 -5.48 -1.72 -14.27
C THR A 54 -5.56 -2.68 -13.10
N VAL A 55 -4.65 -2.53 -12.15
CA VAL A 55 -4.78 -3.10 -10.81
C VAL A 55 -5.33 -2.01 -9.90
N THR A 56 -6.32 -2.36 -9.10
CA THR A 56 -6.90 -1.45 -8.09
C THR A 56 -6.47 -1.91 -6.71
N ALA A 57 -5.98 -0.98 -5.90
CA ALA A 57 -5.58 -1.25 -4.53
C ALA A 57 -6.03 -0.11 -3.61
N PHE A 58 -6.31 -0.45 -2.35
CA PHE A 58 -6.56 0.52 -1.28
C PHE A 58 -5.25 1.05 -0.73
N GLY A 59 -5.28 2.27 -0.19
CA GLY A 59 -4.11 2.85 0.42
C GLY A 59 -4.44 4.10 1.23
N GLU A 60 -3.37 4.79 1.62
CA GLU A 60 -3.48 6.04 2.37
C GLU A 60 -2.37 7.02 1.99
N ILE A 61 -2.62 8.29 2.18
CA ILE A 61 -1.59 9.33 2.08
C ILE A 61 -0.61 9.15 3.25
N ALA A 62 0.66 8.98 2.94
CA ALA A 62 1.75 8.89 3.89
C ALA A 62 2.81 9.95 3.60
N ALA A 63 3.58 10.32 4.61
CA ALA A 63 4.78 11.11 4.38
C ALA A 63 5.93 10.17 3.99
N GLU A 64 6.70 10.53 2.97
CA GLU A 64 7.89 9.77 2.59
C GLU A 64 8.96 9.81 3.70
N GLU A 65 9.05 10.96 4.38
CA GLU A 65 9.96 11.17 5.50
C GLU A 65 9.17 11.56 6.76
N LYS A 66 9.30 10.74 7.79
CA LYS A 66 8.76 10.96 9.13
C LYS A 66 9.82 10.59 10.16
N ALA A 67 10.01 11.41 11.17
CA ALA A 67 10.91 11.14 12.28
C ALA A 67 10.16 11.22 13.61
N ASP A 68 10.13 10.11 14.34
CA ASP A 68 9.66 10.04 15.72
C ASP A 68 10.89 10.10 16.65
N LEU A 69 11.08 11.23 17.30
CA LEU A 69 12.26 11.57 18.06
C LEU A 69 11.98 11.45 19.56
N GLN A 70 12.88 10.80 20.28
CA GLN A 70 12.83 10.74 21.74
C GLN A 70 14.20 10.96 22.34
N PHE A 71 14.27 11.50 23.56
CA PHE A 71 15.51 11.59 24.29
C PHE A 71 16.08 10.19 24.54
N GLN A 72 17.37 10.02 24.31
CA GLN A 72 18.11 8.80 24.65
C GLN A 72 18.79 8.89 26.01
N ALA A 73 18.64 10.03 26.71
CA ALA A 73 19.15 10.30 28.03
C ALA A 73 18.00 10.74 28.94
N SER A 74 18.11 10.46 30.24
CA SER A 74 17.11 10.86 31.24
C SER A 74 17.54 12.14 31.93
N GLY A 75 16.61 13.04 32.22
CA GLY A 75 16.95 14.29 32.91
C GLY A 75 15.79 15.28 32.95
N LYS A 76 16.09 16.47 33.47
CA LYS A 76 15.13 17.57 33.52
C LYS A 76 15.15 18.31 32.17
N VAL A 77 14.00 18.46 31.56
CA VAL A 77 13.85 19.30 30.36
C VAL A 77 13.98 20.76 30.74
N VAL A 78 14.97 21.45 30.19
CA VAL A 78 15.19 22.89 30.50
C VAL A 78 14.68 23.79 29.40
N TRP A 79 14.61 23.29 28.18
CA TRP A 79 14.22 24.09 27.03
C TRP A 79 13.43 23.25 26.01
N VAL A 80 12.37 23.86 25.48
CA VAL A 80 11.59 23.35 24.36
C VAL A 80 11.46 24.50 23.35
N GLY A 81 12.11 24.34 22.21
CA GLY A 81 12.24 25.40 21.19
C GLY A 81 11.19 25.35 20.11
N VAL A 82 10.26 24.38 20.16
CA VAL A 82 9.25 24.17 19.11
C VAL A 82 7.88 23.91 19.70
N LYS A 83 6.85 24.19 18.90
CA LYS A 83 5.44 23.88 19.17
C LYS A 83 4.88 23.07 18.01
N LYS A 84 3.76 22.42 18.24
CA LYS A 84 2.99 21.78 17.17
C LYS A 84 2.64 22.81 16.08
N GLY A 85 2.93 22.46 14.81
CA GLY A 85 2.76 23.32 13.64
C GLY A 85 4.01 24.12 13.24
N ASP A 86 5.09 24.08 14.03
CA ASP A 86 6.33 24.79 13.69
C ASP A 86 7.10 24.06 12.58
N LYS A 87 7.60 24.82 11.60
CA LYS A 87 8.52 24.31 10.58
C LYS A 87 9.93 24.25 11.10
N VAL A 88 10.59 23.13 10.91
CA VAL A 88 11.95 22.87 11.39
C VAL A 88 12.85 22.41 10.26
N LYS A 89 14.15 22.68 10.40
CA LYS A 89 15.18 22.24 9.47
C LYS A 89 15.96 21.07 10.01
N LYS A 90 16.50 20.26 9.12
CA LYS A 90 17.47 19.23 9.46
C LYS A 90 18.64 19.82 10.25
N GLY A 91 18.99 19.19 11.39
CA GLY A 91 20.01 19.68 12.31
C GLY A 91 19.52 20.73 13.31
N GLN A 92 18.27 21.19 13.24
CA GLN A 92 17.72 22.14 14.20
C GLN A 92 17.46 21.46 15.55
N ALA A 93 17.93 22.10 16.66
CA ALA A 93 17.60 21.67 18.01
C ALA A 93 16.13 21.96 18.30
N LEU A 94 15.44 20.97 18.87
CA LEU A 94 14.01 21.02 19.18
C LEU A 94 13.74 21.16 20.67
N ALA A 95 14.53 20.43 21.49
CA ALA A 95 14.43 20.47 22.95
C ALA A 95 15.76 20.04 23.58
N SER A 96 16.00 20.41 24.82
CA SER A 96 17.23 20.06 25.55
C SER A 96 16.93 19.71 27.01
N LEU A 97 17.65 18.72 27.50
CA LEU A 97 17.77 18.43 28.93
C LEU A 97 18.75 19.39 29.61
N ASP A 98 18.81 19.33 30.92
CA ASP A 98 19.83 20.05 31.68
C ASP A 98 21.22 19.48 31.41
N LEU A 99 22.03 20.22 30.67
CA LEU A 99 23.34 19.79 30.22
C LEU A 99 24.43 19.93 31.26
N ARG A 100 24.17 20.64 32.40
CA ARG A 100 25.19 20.97 33.39
C ARG A 100 25.84 19.73 34.00
N GLU A 101 25.06 18.73 34.34
CA GLU A 101 25.56 17.47 34.89
C GLU A 101 26.40 16.70 33.85
N TYR A 102 25.93 16.60 32.60
CA TYR A 102 26.60 15.96 31.50
C TYR A 102 27.94 16.65 31.19
N GLN A 103 27.95 17.98 31.15
CA GLN A 103 29.17 18.78 30.93
C GLN A 103 30.21 18.60 32.07
N LYS A 104 29.76 18.60 33.32
CA LYS A 104 30.67 18.37 34.46
C LYS A 104 31.22 16.96 34.49
N THR A 105 30.44 15.96 34.14
CA THR A 105 30.90 14.59 34.04
C THR A 105 31.90 14.45 32.89
N LEU A 106 31.67 15.07 31.73
CA LEU A 106 32.63 15.10 30.62
C LEU A 106 33.94 15.76 31.04
N GLU A 107 33.90 16.90 31.75
CA GLU A 107 35.08 17.57 32.27
C GLU A 107 35.90 16.65 33.22
N LEU A 108 35.23 15.90 34.09
CA LEU A 108 35.90 14.92 34.96
C LEU A 108 36.57 13.81 34.14
N LYS A 109 35.87 13.27 33.13
CA LYS A 109 36.45 12.23 32.25
C LYS A 109 37.65 12.72 31.43
N LEU A 110 37.62 13.97 30.97
CA LEU A 110 38.76 14.60 30.30
C LEU A 110 39.96 14.78 31.23
N ARG A 111 39.75 15.10 32.51
CA ARG A 111 40.82 15.16 33.50
C ARG A 111 41.39 13.79 33.79
N ASP A 112 40.54 12.77 33.94
CA ASP A 112 40.98 11.38 34.13
C ASP A 112 41.82 10.91 32.92
N TYR A 113 41.39 11.20 31.71
CA TYR A 113 42.12 10.93 30.46
C TYR A 113 43.49 11.64 30.48
N SER A 114 43.55 12.94 30.80
CA SER A 114 44.78 13.71 30.83
C SER A 114 45.76 13.14 31.82
N LYS A 115 45.31 12.74 33.03
CA LYS A 115 46.11 12.09 34.03
C LYS A 115 46.67 10.74 33.52
N THR A 116 45.80 9.87 33.02
CA THR A 116 46.20 8.54 32.49
C THR A 116 47.19 8.67 31.33
N ARG A 117 47.01 9.70 30.48
CA ARG A 117 47.94 10.02 29.41
C ARG A 117 49.31 10.41 29.93
N TRP A 118 49.39 11.30 30.94
CA TRP A 118 50.66 11.68 31.57
C TRP A 118 51.35 10.50 32.25
N ASP A 119 50.60 9.67 32.96
CA ASP A 119 51.13 8.45 33.60
C ASP A 119 51.74 7.50 32.54
N PHE A 120 51.09 7.37 31.36
CA PHE A 120 51.60 6.57 30.24
C PHE A 120 52.84 7.20 29.59
N GLU A 121 52.84 8.52 29.35
CA GLU A 121 53.97 9.25 28.77
C GLU A 121 55.17 9.14 29.71
N GLN A 122 55.01 9.34 31.03
CA GLN A 122 56.07 9.18 32.03
C GLN A 122 56.63 7.75 32.03
N LEU A 123 55.78 6.73 31.99
CA LEU A 123 56.22 5.33 31.94
C LEU A 123 57.02 5.03 30.68
N ARG A 124 56.69 5.64 29.54
CA ARG A 124 57.45 5.52 28.30
C ARG A 124 58.82 6.19 28.41
N ASP A 125 58.88 7.37 29.03
CA ASP A 125 60.14 8.09 29.28
C ASP A 125 61.05 7.32 30.27
N ASP A 126 60.49 6.73 31.34
CA ASP A 126 61.15 5.91 32.29
C ASP A 126 61.81 4.67 31.66
N TYR A 127 61.21 4.17 30.55
CA TYR A 127 61.80 3.04 29.79
C TYR A 127 62.58 3.49 28.55
N ASP A 128 62.94 4.78 28.43
CA ASP A 128 63.65 5.38 27.29
C ASP A 128 63.08 4.98 25.92
N ILE A 129 61.71 4.84 25.86
CA ILE A 129 61.02 4.54 24.66
C ILE A 129 60.55 5.85 24.04
N GLY A 130 61.28 6.34 23.02
CA GLY A 130 60.85 7.49 22.22
C GLY A 130 59.47 7.31 21.60
N TRP A 131 58.98 8.26 20.78
CA TRP A 131 57.69 8.19 20.08
C TRP A 131 57.57 7.07 19.02
N ARG A 132 58.37 5.98 19.16
CA ARG A 132 58.32 4.80 18.29
C ARG A 132 57.33 3.79 18.83
N LYS A 133 56.90 2.89 17.95
CA LYS A 133 55.99 1.80 18.31
C LYS A 133 56.61 0.88 19.35
N LEU A 134 55.81 0.33 20.28
CA LEU A 134 56.19 -0.58 21.34
C LEU A 134 56.98 -1.81 20.84
N ASP A 135 56.71 -2.26 19.62
CA ASP A 135 57.36 -3.40 18.94
C ASP A 135 58.76 -3.08 18.40
N GLU A 136 59.15 -1.80 18.28
CA GLU A 136 60.46 -1.35 17.80
C GLU A 136 61.48 -1.11 18.97
N ALA A 137 61.03 -1.18 20.22
CA ALA A 137 61.85 -1.03 21.40
C ALA A 137 62.61 -2.34 21.72
N GLY A 138 63.62 -2.68 20.93
CA GLY A 138 64.30 -3.96 20.91
C GLY A 138 65.00 -4.42 22.16
N THR A 139 64.87 -3.75 23.33
CA THR A 139 65.65 -4.06 24.57
C THR A 139 64.74 -4.30 25.78
N LEU A 140 63.40 -4.19 25.67
CA LEU A 140 62.46 -4.36 26.79
C LEU A 140 62.33 -5.82 27.20
N THR A 141 62.32 -6.07 28.50
CA THR A 141 61.95 -7.38 29.06
C THR A 141 60.43 -7.64 28.87
N ASP A 142 60.04 -8.91 28.89
CA ASP A 142 58.62 -9.28 28.76
C ASP A 142 57.71 -8.70 29.89
N ALA A 143 58.33 -8.49 31.08
CA ALA A 143 57.62 -7.83 32.19
C ALA A 143 57.39 -6.34 31.89
N GLN A 144 58.38 -5.62 31.35
CA GLN A 144 58.23 -4.22 30.96
C GLN A 144 57.23 -4.03 29.80
N LYS A 145 57.30 -4.92 28.80
CA LYS A 145 56.29 -4.93 27.71
C LYS A 145 54.87 -5.05 28.26
N ARG A 146 54.59 -6.01 29.15
CA ARG A 146 53.27 -6.18 29.78
C ARG A 146 52.82 -4.97 30.58
N ILE A 147 53.72 -4.27 31.26
CA ILE A 147 53.40 -3.05 32.01
C ILE A 147 53.00 -1.92 31.05
N LEU A 148 53.71 -1.75 29.94
CA LEU A 148 53.41 -0.77 28.91
C LEU A 148 52.09 -1.07 28.20
N GLU A 149 51.86 -2.32 27.80
CA GLU A 149 50.58 -2.77 27.21
C GLU A 149 49.42 -2.50 28.15
N LYS A 150 49.57 -2.81 29.44
CA LYS A 150 48.52 -2.51 30.42
C LYS A 150 48.26 -1.01 30.52
N SER A 151 49.30 -0.19 30.57
CA SER A 151 49.15 1.27 30.63
C SER A 151 48.52 1.83 29.35
N GLN A 152 48.82 1.24 28.18
CA GLN A 152 48.14 1.57 26.92
C GLN A 152 46.64 1.22 26.97
N PHE A 153 46.26 0.04 27.48
CA PHE A 153 44.85 -0.33 27.67
C PHE A 153 44.12 0.61 28.65
N ASP A 154 44.80 1.07 29.71
CA ASP A 154 44.20 2.03 30.64
C ASP A 154 43.98 3.38 29.97
N LEU A 155 44.89 3.82 29.08
CA LEU A 155 44.73 5.04 28.27
C LEU A 155 43.57 4.89 27.26
N ASP A 156 43.52 3.78 26.51
CA ASP A 156 42.44 3.51 25.54
C ASP A 156 41.07 3.48 26.24
N LYS A 157 41.01 2.88 27.43
CA LYS A 157 39.80 2.89 28.26
C LYS A 157 39.40 4.31 28.69
N ALA A 158 40.36 5.16 29.01
CA ALA A 158 40.08 6.55 29.37
C ALA A 158 39.53 7.35 28.17
N VAL A 159 40.07 7.11 26.94
CA VAL A 159 39.53 7.67 25.69
C VAL A 159 38.10 7.26 25.50
N LEU A 160 37.80 5.94 25.55
CA LEU A 160 36.41 5.41 25.39
C LEU A 160 35.44 6.01 26.42
N ASN A 161 35.88 6.23 27.66
CA ASN A 161 35.04 6.86 28.68
C ASN A 161 34.68 8.32 28.33
N VAL A 162 35.61 9.08 27.75
CA VAL A 162 35.37 10.45 27.26
C VAL A 162 34.39 10.40 26.10
N GLU A 163 34.55 9.50 25.12
CA GLU A 163 33.65 9.35 23.97
C GLU A 163 32.23 8.99 24.41
N LEU A 164 32.08 8.04 25.35
CA LEU A 164 30.76 7.67 25.89
C LEU A 164 30.05 8.85 26.54
N GLN A 165 30.80 9.68 27.28
CA GLN A 165 30.23 10.86 27.94
C GLN A 165 29.87 11.97 26.93
N ASP A 166 30.64 12.14 25.86
CA ASP A 166 30.33 13.07 24.77
C ASP A 166 29.06 12.65 24.03
N ILE A 167 28.90 11.34 23.76
CA ILE A 167 27.67 10.78 23.19
C ILE A 167 26.48 11.06 24.13
N ALA A 168 26.62 10.84 25.43
CA ALA A 168 25.55 11.12 26.39
C ALA A 168 25.15 12.61 26.41
N LEU A 169 26.14 13.51 26.31
CA LEU A 169 25.90 14.95 26.21
C LEU A 169 25.16 15.32 24.93
N LYS A 170 25.53 14.75 23.78
CA LYS A 170 24.86 14.96 22.49
C LYS A 170 23.42 14.44 22.55
N ASN A 171 23.19 13.27 23.13
CA ASN A 171 21.89 12.65 23.27
C ASN A 171 20.95 13.39 24.25
N ALA A 172 21.46 14.32 25.03
CA ALA A 172 20.66 15.20 25.90
C ALA A 172 20.01 16.36 25.13
N THR A 173 20.23 16.49 23.83
CA THR A 173 19.56 17.46 22.96
C THR A 173 18.86 16.73 21.82
N LEU A 174 17.56 16.98 21.63
CA LEU A 174 16.81 16.48 20.49
C LEU A 174 17.03 17.37 19.27
N ILE A 175 17.45 16.77 18.17
CA ILE A 175 17.76 17.44 16.91
C ILE A 175 16.93 16.80 15.81
N SER A 176 16.31 17.60 14.93
CA SER A 176 15.59 17.07 13.78
C SER A 176 16.55 16.45 12.76
N PRO A 177 16.36 15.18 12.34
CA PRO A 177 17.15 14.57 11.28
C PRO A 177 16.66 14.94 9.87
N ILE A 178 15.47 15.53 9.74
CA ILE A 178 14.82 15.89 8.48
C ILE A 178 14.31 17.33 8.51
N ASP A 179 14.06 17.89 7.33
CA ASP A 179 13.23 19.09 7.18
C ASP A 179 11.76 18.72 7.32
N GLY A 180 10.93 19.55 7.94
CA GLY A 180 9.51 19.23 8.08
C GLY A 180 8.76 20.13 9.04
N GLU A 181 7.62 19.66 9.48
CA GLU A 181 6.77 20.33 10.45
C GLU A 181 6.55 19.43 11.67
N VAL A 182 6.55 20.03 12.85
CA VAL A 182 6.29 19.34 14.11
C VAL A 182 4.80 19.04 14.22
N THR A 183 4.45 17.77 14.14
CA THR A 183 3.04 17.32 14.22
C THR A 183 2.61 16.93 15.64
N ASP A 184 3.57 16.51 16.45
CA ASP A 184 3.33 16.20 17.87
C ASP A 184 4.57 16.50 18.71
N ILE A 185 4.37 16.99 19.93
CA ILE A 185 5.42 17.21 20.92
C ILE A 185 5.20 16.35 22.19
N GLY A 186 4.19 15.48 22.19
CA GLY A 186 3.81 14.68 23.33
C GLY A 186 3.56 15.52 24.59
N ASN A 187 4.03 15.03 25.73
CA ASN A 187 3.91 15.74 27.02
C ASN A 187 5.19 16.52 27.37
N LEU A 188 5.90 17.07 26.39
CA LEU A 188 7.15 17.79 26.59
C LEU A 188 6.87 19.18 27.16
N ILE A 189 7.30 19.41 28.39
CA ILE A 189 7.15 20.69 29.09
C ILE A 189 8.47 21.02 29.78
N ALA A 190 8.96 22.24 29.59
CA ALA A 190 10.12 22.73 30.34
C ALA A 190 9.90 22.65 31.85
N GLY A 191 10.90 22.18 32.58
CA GLY A 191 10.81 21.96 34.02
C GLY A 191 10.42 20.54 34.46
N LYS A 192 9.90 19.73 33.55
CA LYS A 192 9.51 18.32 33.81
C LYS A 192 10.70 17.38 33.68
N ASN A 193 10.77 16.37 34.55
CA ASN A 193 11.74 15.28 34.38
C ASN A 193 11.22 14.27 33.36
N THR A 194 12.08 13.87 32.44
CA THR A 194 11.84 12.75 31.53
C THR A 194 12.74 11.57 31.91
N ASN A 195 12.20 10.37 31.72
CA ASN A 195 12.93 9.13 31.90
C ASN A 195 12.66 8.25 30.68
N VAL A 196 13.72 7.84 29.98
CA VAL A 196 13.66 7.06 28.75
C VAL A 196 12.85 5.77 28.90
N MET A 197 12.91 5.12 30.07
CA MET A 197 12.26 3.83 30.32
C MET A 197 10.81 3.94 30.79
N THR A 198 10.49 4.96 31.61
CA THR A 198 9.19 5.03 32.31
C THR A 198 8.29 6.15 31.79
N ASN A 199 8.87 7.17 31.20
CA ASN A 199 8.13 8.32 30.67
C ASN A 199 8.85 8.90 29.44
N PRO A 200 8.90 8.15 28.34
CA PRO A 200 9.49 8.65 27.09
C PRO A 200 8.66 9.81 26.56
N VAL A 201 9.33 10.81 26.07
CA VAL A 201 8.69 11.95 25.39
C VAL A 201 9.08 11.89 23.92
N ASN A 202 8.08 11.90 23.07
CA ASN A 202 8.29 11.84 21.63
C ASN A 202 7.95 13.18 20.98
N ILE A 203 8.79 13.62 20.05
CA ILE A 203 8.49 14.69 19.09
C ILE A 203 8.39 14.04 17.71
N THR A 204 7.27 14.28 17.03
CA THR A 204 7.10 13.80 15.65
C THR A 204 7.29 14.95 14.69
N VAL A 205 8.20 14.77 13.73
CA VAL A 205 8.44 15.69 12.61
C VAL A 205 8.07 14.97 11.31
N VAL A 206 7.28 15.63 10.47
CA VAL A 206 6.79 15.09 9.19
C VAL A 206 7.15 16.04 8.06
N ASN A 207 7.70 15.51 6.98
CA ASN A 207 7.96 16.27 5.77
C ASN A 207 6.72 16.25 4.87
N PHE A 208 5.95 17.34 4.86
CA PHE A 208 4.78 17.49 4.00
C PHE A 208 5.09 17.87 2.55
N SER A 209 6.36 18.15 2.22
CA SER A 209 6.76 18.45 0.84
C SER A 209 6.95 17.19 -0.01
N ALA A 210 7.06 16.03 0.63
CA ALA A 210 7.24 14.72 -0.01
C ALA A 210 6.17 13.75 0.50
N LEU A 211 4.94 13.94 0.03
CA LEU A 211 3.83 13.03 0.30
C LEU A 211 3.73 11.96 -0.78
N ILE A 212 3.42 10.75 -0.37
CA ILE A 212 3.19 9.60 -1.24
C ILE A 212 1.82 9.00 -0.92
N PHE A 213 1.25 8.30 -1.88
CA PHE A 213 0.14 7.40 -1.61
C PHE A 213 0.70 5.98 -1.44
N GLN A 214 0.58 5.41 -0.26
CA GLN A 214 1.02 4.05 0.01
C GLN A 214 -0.12 3.07 -0.24
N ALA A 215 -0.07 2.40 -1.39
CA ALA A 215 -1.04 1.40 -1.80
C ALA A 215 -0.72 0.04 -1.16
N ARG A 216 -1.75 -0.70 -0.78
CA ARG A 216 -1.67 -2.06 -0.24
C ARG A 216 -2.09 -3.03 -1.34
N VAL A 217 -1.12 -3.50 -2.13
CA VAL A 217 -1.35 -4.38 -3.27
C VAL A 217 -1.37 -5.83 -2.81
N GLU A 218 -2.30 -6.62 -3.34
CA GLU A 218 -2.35 -8.07 -3.09
C GLU A 218 -1.21 -8.80 -3.81
N GLU A 219 -0.74 -9.90 -3.22
CA GLU A 219 0.37 -10.70 -3.75
C GLU A 219 0.13 -11.19 -5.18
N VAL A 220 -1.12 -11.52 -5.52
CA VAL A 220 -1.51 -12.01 -6.85
C VAL A 220 -1.33 -10.98 -7.97
N ASP A 221 -1.41 -9.70 -7.64
CA ASP A 221 -1.31 -8.60 -8.59
C ASP A 221 0.13 -8.07 -8.74
N LEU A 222 1.01 -8.43 -7.79
CA LEU A 222 2.37 -7.90 -7.72
C LEU A 222 3.20 -8.13 -8.99
N ALA A 223 3.02 -9.29 -9.64
CA ALA A 223 3.77 -9.65 -10.85
C ALA A 223 3.58 -8.66 -12.01
N HIS A 224 2.49 -7.91 -12.00
CA HIS A 224 2.15 -6.96 -13.05
C HIS A 224 2.58 -5.51 -12.75
N ILE A 225 3.04 -5.23 -11.51
CA ILE A 225 3.40 -3.88 -11.07
C ILE A 225 4.89 -3.65 -11.22
N LYS A 226 5.25 -2.50 -11.77
CA LYS A 226 6.64 -2.07 -11.97
C LYS A 226 6.78 -0.58 -11.64
N PRO A 227 7.93 -0.15 -11.09
CA PRO A 227 8.24 1.27 -10.97
C PRO A 227 8.10 1.99 -12.33
N GLY A 228 7.64 3.24 -12.29
CA GLY A 228 7.41 4.05 -13.49
C GLY A 228 6.02 3.89 -14.12
N GLN A 229 5.18 2.99 -13.65
CA GLN A 229 3.82 2.87 -14.14
C GLN A 229 2.95 4.03 -13.67
N LYS A 230 2.08 4.52 -14.56
CA LYS A 230 1.11 5.56 -14.22
C LYS A 230 0.05 5.02 -13.26
N ALA A 231 -0.35 5.86 -12.35
CA ALA A 231 -1.38 5.56 -11.37
C ALA A 231 -2.36 6.73 -11.26
N VAL A 232 -3.59 6.43 -10.91
CA VAL A 232 -4.62 7.43 -10.64
C VAL A 232 -5.18 7.14 -9.25
N VAL A 233 -5.00 8.10 -8.34
CA VAL A 233 -5.49 8.01 -6.96
C VAL A 233 -6.80 8.77 -6.84
N THR A 234 -7.77 8.20 -6.14
CA THR A 234 -9.02 8.83 -5.75
C THR A 234 -9.13 8.73 -4.23
N LEU A 235 -9.19 9.86 -3.55
CA LEU A 235 -9.29 9.90 -2.09
C LEU A 235 -10.76 9.85 -1.66
N ASP A 236 -11.04 9.17 -0.56
CA ASP A 236 -12.40 9.06 -0.01
C ASP A 236 -13.00 10.43 0.35
N ALA A 237 -12.13 11.37 0.78
CA ALA A 237 -12.53 12.74 1.07
C ALA A 237 -12.87 13.56 -0.18
N TYR A 238 -12.41 13.15 -1.37
CA TYR A 238 -12.57 13.85 -2.64
C TYR A 238 -12.92 12.86 -3.77
N PRO A 239 -14.10 12.22 -3.74
CA PRO A 239 -14.45 11.11 -4.64
C PRO A 239 -14.57 11.52 -6.12
N ASP A 240 -14.83 12.79 -6.39
CA ASP A 240 -14.97 13.33 -7.75
C ASP A 240 -13.64 13.82 -8.34
N GLU A 241 -12.56 13.83 -7.54
CA GLU A 241 -11.25 14.31 -7.98
C GLU A 241 -10.30 13.13 -8.21
N LYS A 242 -9.51 13.23 -9.28
CA LYS A 242 -8.50 12.24 -9.64
C LYS A 242 -7.12 12.88 -9.55
N PHE A 243 -6.25 12.25 -8.79
CA PHE A 243 -4.86 12.69 -8.62
C PHE A 243 -3.97 11.75 -9.41
N GLU A 244 -3.27 12.29 -10.39
CA GLU A 244 -2.31 11.52 -11.18
C GLU A 244 -1.04 11.29 -10.37
N GLY A 245 -0.44 10.12 -10.57
CA GLY A 245 0.79 9.73 -9.91
C GLY A 245 1.53 8.67 -10.69
N GLU A 246 2.65 8.25 -10.14
CA GLU A 246 3.53 7.25 -10.72
C GLU A 246 4.03 6.30 -9.62
N VAL A 247 4.11 5.00 -9.93
CA VAL A 247 4.70 4.02 -9.03
C VAL A 247 6.17 4.34 -8.79
N LEU A 248 6.48 4.81 -7.58
CA LEU A 248 7.83 5.18 -7.17
C LEU A 248 8.67 3.94 -6.87
N ARG A 249 8.15 3.08 -5.99
CA ARG A 249 8.83 1.86 -5.56
C ARG A 249 7.85 0.81 -5.02
N ILE A 250 8.29 -0.44 -5.07
CA ILE A 250 7.63 -1.58 -4.46
C ILE A 250 8.42 -1.96 -3.21
N ASN A 251 7.77 -1.97 -2.05
CA ASN A 251 8.43 -2.38 -0.82
C ASN A 251 8.75 -3.88 -0.85
N ARG A 252 9.94 -4.23 -0.35
CA ARG A 252 10.41 -5.63 -0.35
C ARG A 252 9.97 -6.43 0.89
N VAL A 253 9.23 -5.79 1.79
CA VAL A 253 8.72 -6.42 3.00
C VAL A 253 7.20 -6.53 2.88
N ALA A 254 6.73 -7.77 2.74
CA ALA A 254 5.30 -8.07 2.74
C ALA A 254 4.73 -7.94 4.14
N GLN A 255 3.47 -7.55 4.21
CA GLN A 255 2.70 -7.41 5.45
C GLN A 255 1.51 -8.36 5.42
N LYS A 256 0.96 -8.69 6.60
CA LYS A 256 -0.30 -9.42 6.70
C LYS A 256 -1.43 -8.45 6.95
N ASN A 257 -2.53 -8.59 6.21
CA ASN A 257 -3.77 -7.87 6.51
C ASN A 257 -4.50 -8.54 7.70
N VAL A 258 -5.54 -7.90 8.20
CA VAL A 258 -6.31 -8.38 9.38
C VAL A 258 -6.99 -9.74 9.18
N VAL A 259 -7.17 -10.19 7.95
CA VAL A 259 -7.75 -11.51 7.60
C VAL A 259 -6.69 -12.53 7.17
N GLY A 260 -5.39 -12.22 7.32
CA GLY A 260 -4.27 -13.12 7.07
C GLY A 260 -3.75 -13.14 5.62
N GLY A 261 -4.35 -12.36 4.71
CA GLY A 261 -3.84 -12.19 3.34
C GLY A 261 -2.50 -11.47 3.30
N THR A 262 -1.69 -11.76 2.30
CA THR A 262 -0.41 -11.07 2.07
C THR A 262 -0.63 -9.83 1.23
N ILE A 263 -0.15 -8.70 1.71
CA ILE A 263 -0.15 -7.41 1.01
C ILE A 263 1.27 -6.88 0.89
N ILE A 264 1.55 -6.22 -0.19
CA ILE A 264 2.82 -5.56 -0.47
C ILE A 264 2.57 -4.06 -0.56
N PRO A 265 3.20 -3.24 0.29
CA PRO A 265 3.13 -1.80 0.16
C PRO A 265 3.82 -1.34 -1.12
N VAL A 266 3.11 -0.53 -1.91
CA VAL A 266 3.61 0.11 -3.13
C VAL A 266 3.47 1.61 -2.95
N ASP A 267 4.59 2.31 -3.03
CA ASP A 267 4.62 3.76 -2.86
C ASP A 267 4.41 4.44 -4.22
N ILE A 268 3.45 5.33 -4.27
CA ILE A 268 3.07 6.09 -5.45
C ILE A 268 3.38 7.55 -5.19
N LYS A 269 4.22 8.11 -6.02
CA LYS A 269 4.53 9.53 -6.01
C LYS A 269 3.34 10.31 -6.55
N LEU A 270 2.93 11.33 -5.82
CA LEU A 270 1.88 12.28 -6.21
C LEU A 270 2.50 13.66 -6.36
N ASP A 271 1.94 14.49 -7.22
CA ASP A 271 2.25 15.91 -7.23
C ASP A 271 1.69 16.58 -5.97
N THR A 272 2.48 17.45 -5.36
CA THR A 272 2.11 18.12 -4.10
C THR A 272 0.78 18.87 -4.25
N ASN A 273 -0.15 18.64 -3.33
CA ASN A 273 -1.45 19.30 -3.30
C ASN A 273 -1.82 19.65 -1.84
N GLU A 274 -2.35 20.86 -1.63
CA GLU A 274 -2.76 21.33 -0.30
C GLU A 274 -3.90 20.51 0.32
N LYS A 275 -4.63 19.73 -0.49
CA LYS A 275 -5.69 18.83 -0.03
C LYS A 275 -5.16 17.54 0.61
N PHE A 276 -3.87 17.24 0.45
CA PHE A 276 -3.29 16.02 0.97
C PHE A 276 -3.01 16.16 2.46
N ILE A 277 -3.66 15.32 3.24
CA ILE A 277 -3.45 15.18 4.67
C ILE A 277 -2.98 13.74 4.92
N VAL A 278 -1.90 13.57 5.67
CA VAL A 278 -1.38 12.25 6.04
C VAL A 278 -2.47 11.46 6.79
N GLY A 279 -2.71 10.23 6.38
CA GLY A 279 -3.75 9.35 6.91
C GLY A 279 -5.08 9.41 6.16
N LEU A 280 -5.22 10.23 5.10
CA LEU A 280 -6.40 10.13 4.23
C LEU A 280 -6.35 8.82 3.44
N ASN A 281 -7.46 8.08 3.47
CA ASN A 281 -7.63 6.85 2.72
C ASN A 281 -8.12 7.12 1.29
N GLY A 282 -7.94 6.11 0.43
CA GLY A 282 -8.43 6.15 -0.93
C GLY A 282 -8.08 4.90 -1.72
N ASP A 283 -8.44 4.94 -2.99
CA ASP A 283 -8.16 3.91 -3.98
C ASP A 283 -7.16 4.39 -5.00
N VAL A 284 -6.35 3.47 -5.50
CA VAL A 284 -5.47 3.72 -6.64
C VAL A 284 -5.74 2.72 -7.75
N GLN A 285 -5.71 3.21 -8.99
CA GLN A 285 -5.71 2.41 -10.19
C GLN A 285 -4.34 2.54 -10.86
N ILE A 286 -3.56 1.47 -10.81
CA ILE A 286 -2.23 1.38 -11.42
C ILE A 286 -2.41 0.84 -12.84
N LEU A 287 -1.93 1.57 -13.85
CA LEU A 287 -2.01 1.18 -15.25
C LEU A 287 -0.96 0.12 -15.55
N ILE A 288 -1.42 -1.08 -15.89
CA ILE A 288 -0.55 -2.20 -16.27
C ILE A 288 -0.23 -2.15 -17.76
N GLU A 289 -1.25 -2.07 -18.58
CA GLU A 289 -1.13 -2.04 -20.03
C GLU A 289 -2.26 -1.22 -20.65
N GLU A 290 -1.94 -0.48 -21.71
CA GLU A 290 -2.90 0.25 -22.52
C GLU A 290 -2.69 -0.13 -23.99
N LYS A 291 -3.75 -0.54 -24.67
CA LYS A 291 -3.78 -0.71 -26.11
C LYS A 291 -4.80 0.24 -26.73
N ARG A 292 -4.40 0.90 -27.77
CA ARG A 292 -5.25 1.78 -28.57
C ARG A 292 -5.59 1.08 -29.88
N ASP A 293 -6.74 1.44 -30.44
CA ASP A 293 -7.21 0.90 -31.72
C ASP A 293 -7.37 -0.63 -31.77
N SER A 294 -7.74 -1.24 -30.64
CA SER A 294 -8.07 -2.67 -30.53
C SER A 294 -9.55 -2.91 -30.76
N LEU A 295 -9.91 -4.07 -31.34
CA LEU A 295 -11.29 -4.52 -31.38
C LEU A 295 -11.74 -4.85 -29.96
N ILE A 296 -12.79 -4.16 -29.48
CA ILE A 296 -13.30 -4.32 -28.12
C ILE A 296 -14.75 -4.75 -28.10
N VAL A 297 -15.06 -5.59 -27.13
CA VAL A 297 -16.43 -6.04 -26.85
C VAL A 297 -16.74 -5.93 -25.36
N PRO A 298 -18.00 -5.75 -24.97
CA PRO A 298 -18.37 -5.82 -23.56
C PRO A 298 -17.97 -7.17 -22.96
N ARG A 299 -17.41 -7.16 -21.76
CA ARG A 299 -17.03 -8.40 -21.07
C ARG A 299 -18.18 -9.38 -20.91
N GLY A 300 -19.42 -8.87 -20.70
CA GLY A 300 -20.61 -9.70 -20.59
C GLY A 300 -21.07 -10.39 -21.88
N ALA A 301 -20.42 -10.09 -23.05
CA ALA A 301 -20.68 -10.79 -24.30
C ALA A 301 -19.73 -11.97 -24.53
N VAL A 302 -18.65 -12.06 -23.77
CA VAL A 302 -17.64 -13.13 -23.90
C VAL A 302 -18.01 -14.27 -22.96
N HIS A 303 -18.15 -15.46 -23.54
CA HIS A 303 -18.41 -16.70 -22.81
C HIS A 303 -17.19 -17.59 -22.84
N ARG A 304 -17.01 -18.41 -21.82
CA ARG A 304 -15.96 -19.43 -21.76
C ARG A 304 -16.59 -20.82 -21.76
N GLU A 305 -16.04 -21.70 -22.56
CA GLU A 305 -16.37 -23.11 -22.58
C GLU A 305 -15.07 -23.89 -22.67
N ASP A 306 -14.82 -24.71 -21.68
CA ASP A 306 -13.55 -25.38 -21.45
C ASP A 306 -12.36 -24.39 -21.51
N ASP A 307 -11.42 -24.57 -22.44
CA ASP A 307 -10.27 -23.69 -22.64
C ASP A 307 -10.45 -22.67 -23.77
N SER A 308 -11.66 -22.58 -24.36
CA SER A 308 -11.95 -21.66 -25.47
C SER A 308 -12.90 -20.54 -25.04
N HIS A 309 -12.76 -19.39 -25.70
CA HIS A 309 -13.69 -18.28 -25.56
C HIS A 309 -14.55 -18.16 -26.83
N PHE A 310 -15.80 -17.79 -26.64
CA PHE A 310 -16.72 -17.57 -27.75
C PHE A 310 -17.68 -16.41 -27.47
N VAL A 311 -18.26 -15.89 -28.52
CA VAL A 311 -19.34 -14.90 -28.48
C VAL A 311 -20.50 -15.39 -29.38
N TRP A 312 -21.67 -14.81 -29.17
CA TRP A 312 -22.81 -15.03 -30.05
C TRP A 312 -22.89 -13.89 -31.06
N VAL A 313 -22.54 -14.16 -32.32
CA VAL A 313 -22.65 -13.18 -33.42
C VAL A 313 -24.03 -13.30 -34.07
N VAL A 314 -24.70 -12.18 -34.35
CA VAL A 314 -25.99 -12.18 -35.02
C VAL A 314 -25.78 -12.17 -36.52
N LYS A 315 -26.00 -13.33 -37.19
CA LYS A 315 -25.97 -13.48 -38.65
C LYS A 315 -27.40 -13.75 -39.14
N ASN A 316 -27.88 -12.99 -40.13
CA ASN A 316 -29.23 -13.12 -40.66
C ASN A 316 -30.35 -13.14 -39.59
N GLY A 317 -30.19 -12.35 -38.53
CA GLY A 317 -31.14 -12.25 -37.43
C GLY A 317 -31.11 -13.40 -36.42
N LYS A 318 -30.20 -14.36 -36.55
CA LYS A 318 -30.01 -15.50 -35.64
C LYS A 318 -28.65 -15.44 -34.95
N PRO A 319 -28.57 -15.79 -33.65
CA PRO A 319 -27.28 -15.88 -32.96
C PRO A 319 -26.53 -17.15 -33.36
N GLU A 320 -25.29 -17.00 -33.82
CA GLU A 320 -24.38 -18.08 -34.15
C GLU A 320 -23.18 -18.03 -33.21
N LYS A 321 -22.76 -19.19 -32.71
CA LYS A 321 -21.56 -19.31 -31.85
C LYS A 321 -20.31 -19.09 -32.69
N GLN A 322 -19.49 -18.11 -32.30
CA GLN A 322 -18.23 -17.78 -32.96
C GLN A 322 -17.09 -17.88 -31.95
N THR A 323 -16.14 -18.79 -32.19
CA THR A 323 -14.93 -18.89 -31.36
C THR A 323 -14.04 -17.67 -31.57
N ILE A 324 -13.45 -17.16 -30.49
CA ILE A 324 -12.63 -15.96 -30.48
C ILE A 324 -11.34 -16.18 -29.70
N THR A 325 -10.32 -15.41 -30.05
CA THR A 325 -9.11 -15.27 -29.23
C THR A 325 -9.17 -13.92 -28.53
N VAL A 326 -9.11 -13.94 -27.20
CA VAL A 326 -9.14 -12.74 -26.36
C VAL A 326 -7.74 -12.25 -26.06
N GLY A 327 -7.57 -10.95 -25.92
CA GLY A 327 -6.38 -10.29 -25.45
C GLY A 327 -6.55 -9.68 -24.07
N LEU A 328 -6.24 -8.39 -23.94
CA LEU A 328 -6.41 -7.65 -22.67
C LEU A 328 -7.87 -7.68 -22.20
N GLN A 329 -8.03 -7.76 -20.90
CA GLN A 329 -9.34 -7.72 -20.26
C GLN A 329 -9.38 -6.64 -19.18
N SER A 330 -10.46 -5.86 -19.19
CA SER A 330 -10.77 -4.91 -18.13
C SER A 330 -12.06 -5.31 -17.39
N ALA A 331 -12.45 -4.54 -16.41
CA ALA A 331 -13.71 -4.78 -15.70
C ALA A 331 -14.95 -4.73 -16.62
N LYS A 332 -14.93 -3.92 -17.69
CA LYS A 332 -16.09 -3.63 -18.56
C LYS A 332 -15.96 -4.21 -19.96
N ILE A 333 -14.77 -4.25 -20.53
CA ILE A 333 -14.53 -4.61 -21.94
C ILE A 333 -13.40 -5.62 -22.06
N THR A 334 -13.41 -6.38 -23.16
CA THR A 334 -12.39 -7.39 -23.53
C THR A 334 -11.89 -7.11 -24.94
N GLU A 335 -10.59 -7.16 -25.14
CA GLU A 335 -9.94 -7.10 -26.44
C GLU A 335 -10.13 -8.40 -27.21
N ILE A 336 -10.42 -8.30 -28.49
CA ILE A 336 -10.51 -9.44 -29.41
C ILE A 336 -9.32 -9.38 -30.36
N ILE A 337 -8.47 -10.42 -30.30
CA ILE A 337 -7.31 -10.55 -31.19
C ILE A 337 -7.73 -11.20 -32.51
N GLN A 338 -8.58 -12.23 -32.46
CA GLN A 338 -9.05 -12.97 -33.63
C GLN A 338 -10.49 -13.44 -33.45
N GLY A 339 -11.19 -13.62 -34.59
CA GLY A 339 -12.52 -14.23 -34.62
C GLY A 339 -13.67 -13.25 -34.82
N LEU A 340 -13.45 -11.94 -34.77
CA LEU A 340 -14.46 -10.92 -35.08
C LEU A 340 -13.90 -9.84 -36.01
N GLN A 341 -14.81 -9.13 -36.64
CA GLN A 341 -14.52 -7.95 -37.48
C GLN A 341 -15.26 -6.72 -36.89
N GLU A 342 -14.73 -5.56 -37.20
CA GLU A 342 -15.40 -4.31 -36.89
C GLU A 342 -16.76 -4.24 -37.59
N GLY A 343 -17.80 -3.87 -36.86
CA GLY A 343 -19.19 -3.83 -37.36
C GLY A 343 -20.00 -5.11 -37.09
N ASP A 344 -19.39 -6.21 -36.67
CA ASP A 344 -20.13 -7.41 -36.26
C ASP A 344 -21.09 -7.10 -35.11
N LYS A 345 -22.31 -7.66 -35.17
CA LYS A 345 -23.29 -7.54 -34.11
C LYS A 345 -23.22 -8.74 -33.18
N ILE A 346 -22.95 -8.51 -31.90
CA ILE A 346 -22.83 -9.55 -30.89
C ILE A 346 -23.94 -9.43 -29.85
N VAL A 347 -24.33 -10.54 -29.25
CA VAL A 347 -25.31 -10.58 -28.16
C VAL A 347 -24.59 -10.30 -26.84
N VAL A 348 -25.14 -9.38 -26.06
CA VAL A 348 -24.64 -9.08 -24.70
C VAL A 348 -25.54 -9.77 -23.68
N GLY A 349 -24.96 -10.66 -22.88
CA GLY A 349 -25.68 -11.46 -21.89
C GLY A 349 -26.02 -12.87 -22.39
N ASN A 350 -26.74 -13.61 -21.54
CA ASN A 350 -27.03 -15.02 -21.78
C ASN A 350 -28.26 -15.19 -22.71
N ILE A 351 -28.13 -15.97 -23.78
CA ILE A 351 -29.23 -16.27 -24.71
C ILE A 351 -30.30 -17.12 -24.02
N ASN A 352 -29.94 -17.94 -23.05
CA ASN A 352 -30.81 -18.93 -22.42
C ASN A 352 -31.43 -18.48 -21.10
N GLY A 353 -31.48 -17.24 -20.75
CA GLY A 353 -32.29 -16.71 -19.63
C GLY A 353 -32.28 -17.53 -18.32
N LYS A 354 -31.09 -18.05 -17.89
CA LYS A 354 -30.87 -18.57 -16.56
C LYS A 354 -29.80 -17.76 -15.86
#